data_0af841f540f8e059919d49b6640b5eb4
#
_entry.id   0af841f540f8e059919d49b6640b5eb4
#
_cell.length_a   1.000
_cell.length_b   1.000
_cell.length_c   1.000
_cell.angle_alpha   90.00
_cell.angle_beta   90.00
_cell.angle_gamma   90.00
#
_symmetry.space_group_name_H-M   'P 1'
#
loop_
_entity.id
_entity.type
_entity.pdbx_description
1 polymer ?
#
loop_
_entity_poly.entity_id
_entity_poly.type
_entity_poly.pdbx_seq_one_letter_code
_entity_poly.pdbx_strand_id
1 'polypeptide(L)'
;MFKVRAKVMGFQGDTQKYPCHFNYKIGDEIIWNGATFVGRICPAILEMLSPKVIALYKAGPRYRETGYYLPFWYAPVSEYDPAYKKYDGIGFKPVLKTIEEPKYHMANVRPPNTFLWPPSSEQTVLKGVGIICPDLRTAAMFKLEAFDLADDGDCVTYFRRMMGILSKVSKQQGVSVDKLLSLYSKEEIEDIYPSLSPVMMQMLVEELTLMSYLEIKDSKAYITKKGEEKLKVFVQALPTEDREALKL
;
A
#
# COMPACT_ATOMS: atom_id res chain seq x y z
N MET A 1 -0.07 9.20 7.97
CA MET A 1 0.35 8.80 6.61
C MET A 1 1.12 7.49 6.68
N PHE A 2 0.98 6.62 5.65
CA PHE A 2 1.32 5.20 5.79
C PHE A 2 2.30 4.74 4.70
N LYS A 3 3.20 3.83 5.03
CA LYS A 3 3.94 3.06 4.04
C LYS A 3 2.98 2.12 3.32
N VAL A 4 3.15 2.03 2.02
CA VAL A 4 2.30 1.18 1.17
C VAL A 4 3.17 0.12 0.53
N ARG A 5 2.73 -1.12 0.60
CA ARG A 5 3.35 -2.27 -0.05
C ARG A 5 2.45 -2.79 -1.16
N ALA A 6 3.00 -2.95 -2.34
CA ALA A 6 2.39 -3.69 -3.43
C ALA A 6 3.17 -5.00 -3.61
N LYS A 7 2.48 -6.14 -3.47
CA LYS A 7 3.07 -7.47 -3.55
C LYS A 7 2.48 -8.25 -4.70
N VAL A 8 3.33 -8.88 -5.50
CA VAL A 8 2.90 -9.79 -6.58
C VAL A 8 2.26 -11.03 -5.97
N MET A 9 0.99 -11.24 -6.27
CA MET A 9 0.21 -12.37 -5.76
C MET A 9 0.08 -13.51 -6.75
N GLY A 10 0.20 -13.23 -8.03
CA GLY A 10 0.03 -14.21 -9.08
C GLY A 10 0.07 -13.58 -10.47
N PHE A 11 -0.20 -14.39 -11.46
CA PHE A 11 -0.25 -13.98 -12.85
C PHE A 11 -1.54 -14.51 -13.49
N GLN A 12 -2.10 -13.72 -14.40
CA GLN A 12 -3.14 -14.16 -15.31
C GLN A 12 -2.55 -14.31 -16.71
N GLY A 13 -3.03 -15.29 -17.45
CA GLY A 13 -2.49 -15.64 -18.75
C GLY A 13 -1.55 -16.84 -18.69
N ASP A 14 -0.88 -17.11 -19.80
CA ASP A 14 0.02 -18.25 -19.95
C ASP A 14 1.48 -17.83 -19.67
N THR A 15 1.90 -18.01 -18.42
CA THR A 15 3.26 -17.66 -17.98
C THR A 15 4.36 -18.51 -18.59
N GLN A 16 4.02 -19.71 -19.08
CA GLN A 16 4.99 -20.59 -19.73
C GLN A 16 5.26 -20.12 -21.16
N LYS A 17 4.20 -19.83 -21.89
CA LYS A 17 4.28 -19.36 -23.26
C LYS A 17 4.70 -17.88 -23.32
N TYR A 18 4.20 -17.06 -22.41
CA TYR A 18 4.45 -15.61 -22.36
C TYR A 18 4.91 -15.19 -20.96
N PRO A 19 6.17 -15.39 -20.63
CA PRO A 19 6.69 -14.96 -19.32
C PRO A 19 6.61 -13.43 -19.20
N CYS A 20 6.39 -12.96 -17.97
CA CYS A 20 6.43 -11.53 -17.68
C CYS A 20 7.74 -10.91 -18.16
N HIS A 21 7.68 -9.92 -19.06
CA HIS A 21 8.87 -9.31 -19.65
C HIS A 21 9.78 -8.61 -18.64
N PHE A 22 9.22 -8.18 -17.50
CA PHE A 22 9.98 -7.60 -16.40
C PHE A 22 10.50 -8.66 -15.41
N ASN A 23 10.14 -9.92 -15.64
CA ASN A 23 10.54 -11.08 -14.82
C ASN A 23 10.17 -10.92 -13.34
N TYR A 24 8.98 -10.41 -13.06
CA TYR A 24 8.41 -10.47 -11.73
C TYR A 24 8.18 -11.92 -11.30
N LYS A 25 8.32 -12.14 -10.00
CA LYS A 25 8.00 -13.41 -9.34
C LYS A 25 6.93 -13.20 -8.29
N ILE A 26 6.17 -14.24 -8.00
CA ILE A 26 5.23 -14.22 -6.87
C ILE A 26 6.02 -13.92 -5.59
N GLY A 27 5.55 -12.93 -4.84
CA GLY A 27 6.22 -12.45 -3.64
C GLY A 27 7.09 -11.21 -3.83
N ASP A 28 7.42 -10.81 -5.07
CA ASP A 28 8.13 -9.53 -5.29
C ASP A 28 7.33 -8.37 -4.73
N GLU A 29 8.03 -7.40 -4.14
CA GLU A 29 7.40 -6.26 -3.47
C GLU A 29 7.91 -4.93 -4.01
N ILE A 30 7.00 -3.97 -4.06
CA ILE A 30 7.26 -2.55 -4.32
C ILE A 30 6.74 -1.80 -3.09
N ILE A 31 7.59 -0.98 -2.47
CA ILE A 31 7.24 -0.26 -1.24
C ILE A 31 7.32 1.25 -1.50
N TRP A 32 6.25 1.96 -1.18
CA TRP A 32 6.26 3.41 -1.01
C TRP A 32 6.52 3.75 0.46
N ASN A 33 7.58 4.49 0.76
CA ASN A 33 7.99 4.82 2.13
C ASN A 33 7.52 6.20 2.63
N GLY A 34 6.94 6.99 1.74
CA GLY A 34 6.54 8.38 1.98
C GLY A 34 7.23 9.38 1.05
N ALA A 35 8.39 9.03 0.50
CA ALA A 35 9.16 9.87 -0.41
C ALA A 35 9.49 9.17 -1.73
N THR A 36 9.84 7.89 -1.69
CA THR A 36 10.32 7.15 -2.84
C THR A 36 9.72 5.75 -2.90
N PHE A 37 9.74 5.17 -4.11
CA PHE A 37 9.49 3.76 -4.29
C PHE A 37 10.79 2.96 -4.10
N VAL A 38 10.73 1.94 -3.28
CA VAL A 38 11.79 0.95 -3.08
C VAL A 38 11.38 -0.36 -3.74
N GLY A 39 12.30 -0.97 -4.48
CA GLY A 39 12.03 -2.18 -5.26
C GLY A 39 12.08 -1.91 -6.77
N ARG A 40 11.91 -2.98 -7.54
CA ARG A 40 11.91 -2.92 -9.01
C ARG A 40 10.52 -2.54 -9.49
N ILE A 41 10.42 -1.53 -10.33
CA ILE A 41 9.14 -1.07 -10.87
C ILE A 41 9.16 -1.19 -12.40
N CYS A 42 8.26 -1.99 -12.92
CA CYS A 42 7.97 -2.02 -14.33
C CYS A 42 7.23 -0.73 -14.74
N PRO A 43 7.67 0.00 -15.77
CA PRO A 43 7.00 1.21 -16.22
C PRO A 43 5.50 1.02 -16.51
N ALA A 44 5.12 -0.13 -17.03
CA ALA A 44 3.71 -0.43 -17.34
C ALA A 44 2.81 -0.50 -16.11
N ILE A 45 3.34 -0.89 -14.92
CA ILE A 45 2.54 -0.97 -13.70
C ILE A 45 2.45 0.37 -12.97
N LEU A 46 3.38 1.29 -13.21
CA LEU A 46 3.48 2.55 -12.46
C LEU A 46 2.22 3.40 -12.57
N GLU A 47 1.62 3.46 -13.76
CA GLU A 47 0.37 4.19 -14.01
C GLU A 47 -0.78 3.63 -13.15
N MET A 48 -0.89 2.31 -13.08
CA MET A 48 -1.94 1.65 -12.29
C MET A 48 -1.67 1.72 -10.78
N LEU A 49 -0.39 1.76 -10.41
CA LEU A 49 0.07 1.75 -9.02
C LEU A 49 -0.18 3.08 -8.32
N SER A 50 0.16 4.19 -8.98
CA SER A 50 0.23 5.51 -8.37
C SER A 50 -1.08 5.97 -7.70
N PRO A 51 -2.27 5.88 -8.32
CA PRO A 51 -3.51 6.31 -7.69
C PRO A 51 -3.85 5.52 -6.42
N LYS A 52 -3.59 4.21 -6.44
CA LYS A 52 -3.87 3.33 -5.30
C LYS A 52 -2.89 3.53 -4.16
N VAL A 53 -1.61 3.75 -4.49
CA VAL A 53 -0.59 4.11 -3.50
C VAL A 53 -0.93 5.41 -2.82
N ILE A 54 -1.35 6.45 -3.56
CA ILE A 54 -1.76 7.75 -2.98
C ILE A 54 -2.95 7.58 -2.04
N ALA A 55 -3.95 6.79 -2.44
CA ALA A 55 -5.13 6.53 -1.62
C ALA A 55 -4.75 5.82 -0.30
N LEU A 56 -3.94 4.76 -0.37
CA LEU A 56 -3.48 4.02 0.82
C LEU A 56 -2.49 4.82 1.67
N TYR A 57 -1.62 5.62 1.06
CA TYR A 57 -0.69 6.50 1.76
C TYR A 57 -1.43 7.50 2.66
N LYS A 58 -2.54 8.06 2.16
CA LYS A 58 -3.33 9.06 2.89
C LYS A 58 -4.33 8.42 3.85
N ALA A 59 -5.09 7.44 3.39
CA ALA A 59 -6.19 6.86 4.16
C ALA A 59 -5.77 5.64 5.00
N GLY A 60 -4.65 5.00 4.67
CA GLY A 60 -4.19 3.80 5.37
C GLY A 60 -5.17 2.64 5.27
N PRO A 61 -5.29 1.83 6.33
CA PRO A 61 -6.21 0.69 6.36
C PRO A 61 -7.70 1.03 6.26
N ARG A 62 -8.07 2.31 6.35
CA ARG A 62 -9.45 2.77 6.12
C ARG A 62 -9.86 2.59 4.66
N TYR A 63 -8.90 2.73 3.73
CA TYR A 63 -9.16 2.54 2.31
C TYR A 63 -9.22 1.06 1.97
N ARG A 64 -10.37 0.60 1.52
CA ARG A 64 -10.61 -0.79 1.13
C ARG A 64 -11.47 -0.84 -0.12
N GLU A 65 -11.13 -1.75 -1.00
CA GLU A 65 -11.94 -2.12 -2.17
C GLU A 65 -11.82 -3.62 -2.41
N THR A 66 -12.74 -4.15 -3.19
CA THR A 66 -12.65 -5.53 -3.68
C THR A 66 -12.28 -5.50 -5.14
N GLY A 67 -11.14 -6.09 -5.46
CA GLY A 67 -10.67 -6.27 -6.84
C GLY A 67 -11.10 -7.62 -7.40
N TYR A 68 -11.60 -7.61 -8.61
CA TYR A 68 -11.98 -8.81 -9.34
C TYR A 68 -11.23 -8.84 -10.67
N TYR A 69 -10.47 -9.89 -10.88
CA TYR A 69 -9.67 -10.06 -12.06
C TYR A 69 -10.23 -11.20 -12.90
N LEU A 70 -10.58 -10.88 -14.12
CA LEU A 70 -11.00 -11.87 -15.10
C LEU A 70 -9.78 -12.23 -15.94
N PRO A 71 -9.51 -13.52 -16.15
CA PRO A 71 -8.48 -13.89 -17.09
C PRO A 71 -8.88 -13.40 -18.48
N PHE A 72 -7.95 -12.71 -19.13
CA PHE A 72 -8.08 -12.32 -20.52
C PHE A 72 -6.72 -12.49 -21.21
N TRP A 73 -6.77 -12.72 -22.47
CA TRP A 73 -5.58 -12.92 -23.27
C TRP A 73 -5.79 -12.35 -24.67
N TYR A 74 -4.75 -11.75 -25.19
CA TYR A 74 -4.68 -11.31 -26.57
C TYR A 74 -3.44 -11.89 -27.23
N ALA A 75 -3.57 -12.28 -28.49
CA ALA A 75 -2.41 -12.73 -29.26
C ALA A 75 -1.34 -11.64 -29.26
N PRO A 76 -0.10 -11.94 -28.88
CA PRO A 76 0.98 -10.97 -28.91
C PRO A 76 1.27 -10.58 -30.35
N VAL A 77 1.75 -9.35 -30.56
CA VAL A 77 2.09 -8.83 -31.88
C VAL A 77 3.09 -9.74 -32.59
N SER A 78 4.02 -10.34 -31.87
CA SER A 78 5.01 -11.27 -32.41
C SER A 78 4.45 -12.58 -32.94
N GLU A 79 3.17 -12.90 -32.70
CA GLU A 79 2.52 -14.02 -33.39
C GLU A 79 2.33 -13.78 -34.90
N TYR A 80 2.26 -12.51 -35.30
CA TYR A 80 2.11 -12.12 -36.69
C TYR A 80 3.46 -11.85 -37.34
N ASP A 81 4.35 -11.20 -36.62
CA ASP A 81 5.68 -10.85 -37.05
C ASP A 81 6.68 -10.93 -35.89
N PRO A 82 7.58 -11.91 -35.87
CA PRO A 82 8.59 -12.06 -34.81
C PRO A 82 9.47 -10.81 -34.59
N ALA A 83 9.60 -9.94 -35.60
CA ALA A 83 10.36 -8.69 -35.46
C ALA A 83 9.76 -7.75 -34.38
N TYR A 84 8.47 -7.87 -34.10
CA TYR A 84 7.78 -7.08 -33.08
C TYR A 84 7.82 -7.67 -31.67
N LYS A 85 8.61 -8.74 -31.46
CA LYS A 85 8.73 -9.39 -30.14
C LYS A 85 9.00 -8.40 -28.98
N LYS A 86 9.77 -7.36 -29.24
CA LYS A 86 10.08 -6.30 -28.25
C LYS A 86 8.86 -5.52 -27.76
N TYR A 87 7.76 -5.54 -28.49
CA TYR A 87 6.52 -4.83 -28.12
C TYR A 87 5.53 -5.72 -27.38
N ASP A 88 5.79 -7.01 -27.28
CA ASP A 88 4.92 -7.91 -26.57
C ASP A 88 4.87 -7.53 -25.07
N GLY A 89 3.67 -7.32 -24.54
CA GLY A 89 3.46 -7.08 -23.12
C GLY A 89 3.77 -5.69 -22.58
N ILE A 90 4.14 -4.73 -23.45
CA ILE A 90 4.49 -3.36 -23.03
C ILE A 90 3.38 -2.37 -23.43
N GLY A 91 2.15 -2.62 -23.00
CA GLY A 91 1.03 -1.68 -23.21
C GLY A 91 0.57 -1.53 -24.67
N PHE A 92 1.17 -2.22 -25.60
CA PHE A 92 0.69 -2.25 -26.99
C PHE A 92 -0.49 -3.22 -27.08
N LYS A 93 -1.62 -2.72 -27.53
CA LYS A 93 -2.73 -3.60 -27.91
C LYS A 93 -2.28 -4.44 -29.08
N PRO A 94 -2.21 -5.76 -28.95
CA PRO A 94 -1.91 -6.61 -30.07
C PRO A 94 -2.99 -6.45 -31.14
N VAL A 95 -2.64 -6.68 -32.38
CA VAL A 95 -3.65 -6.76 -33.43
C VAL A 95 -4.58 -7.91 -33.06
N LEU A 96 -5.85 -7.60 -32.84
CA LEU A 96 -6.84 -8.59 -32.50
C LEU A 96 -7.04 -9.52 -33.69
N LYS A 97 -6.57 -10.73 -33.53
CA LYS A 97 -7.03 -11.85 -34.35
C LYS A 97 -8.41 -12.25 -33.88
N THR A 98 -9.23 -12.79 -34.75
CA THR A 98 -10.49 -13.38 -34.35
C THR A 98 -10.24 -14.39 -33.23
N ILE A 99 -10.76 -14.14 -32.05
CA ILE A 99 -10.52 -14.98 -30.88
C ILE A 99 -11.44 -16.19 -31.02
N GLU A 100 -10.85 -17.32 -31.32
CA GLU A 100 -11.59 -18.57 -31.49
C GLU A 100 -11.96 -19.18 -30.12
N GLU A 101 -11.24 -18.83 -29.05
CA GLU A 101 -11.45 -19.37 -27.72
C GLU A 101 -12.11 -18.34 -26.78
N PRO A 102 -13.43 -18.45 -26.56
CA PRO A 102 -14.18 -17.45 -25.77
C PRO A 102 -13.78 -17.37 -24.29
N LYS A 103 -13.08 -18.35 -23.76
CA LYS A 103 -12.58 -18.32 -22.37
C LYS A 103 -11.60 -17.18 -22.08
N TYR A 104 -10.98 -16.63 -23.11
CA TYR A 104 -10.04 -15.51 -22.98
C TYR A 104 -10.68 -14.15 -23.21
N HIS A 105 -11.97 -14.09 -23.45
CA HIS A 105 -12.68 -12.84 -23.62
C HIS A 105 -12.89 -12.12 -22.28
N MET A 106 -12.79 -10.82 -22.31
CA MET A 106 -13.11 -10.00 -21.17
C MET A 106 -14.58 -10.09 -20.80
N ALA A 107 -14.88 -10.04 -19.51
CA ALA A 107 -16.26 -10.13 -19.02
C ALA A 107 -17.16 -8.99 -19.50
N ASN A 108 -16.61 -7.83 -19.85
CA ASN A 108 -17.36 -6.70 -20.39
C ASN A 108 -18.00 -6.98 -21.77
N VAL A 109 -17.61 -8.05 -22.42
CA VAL A 109 -18.24 -8.50 -23.67
C VAL A 109 -19.52 -9.30 -23.41
N ARG A 110 -19.74 -9.75 -22.17
CA ARG A 110 -20.95 -10.48 -21.79
C ARG A 110 -22.10 -9.51 -21.52
N PRO A 111 -23.31 -9.87 -21.92
CA PRO A 111 -24.49 -9.13 -21.50
C PRO A 111 -24.53 -9.05 -19.96
N PRO A 112 -24.91 -7.90 -19.37
CA PRO A 112 -24.92 -7.71 -17.92
C PRO A 112 -25.71 -8.75 -17.14
N ASN A 113 -26.81 -9.25 -17.72
CA ASN A 113 -27.67 -10.24 -17.11
C ASN A 113 -27.11 -11.68 -17.11
N THR A 114 -25.99 -11.90 -17.81
CA THR A 114 -25.31 -13.21 -17.81
C THR A 114 -24.04 -13.20 -16.95
N PHE A 115 -23.76 -12.08 -16.30
CA PHE A 115 -22.62 -11.97 -15.40
C PHE A 115 -22.94 -12.65 -14.07
N LEU A 116 -22.38 -13.82 -13.86
CA LEU A 116 -22.47 -14.56 -12.60
C LEU A 116 -21.28 -14.19 -11.71
N TRP A 117 -21.60 -13.85 -10.49
CA TRP A 117 -20.60 -13.44 -9.52
C TRP A 117 -20.66 -14.30 -8.23
N PRO A 118 -19.55 -14.81 -7.72
CA PRO A 118 -18.24 -14.93 -8.33
C PRO A 118 -18.26 -15.77 -9.59
N PRO A 119 -17.55 -15.37 -10.63
CA PRO A 119 -17.84 -15.87 -11.99
C PRO A 119 -17.42 -17.30 -12.22
N SER A 120 -16.40 -17.82 -11.77
CA SER A 120 -15.99 -19.22 -11.87
C SER A 120 -14.81 -19.52 -10.94
N SER A 121 -14.50 -20.79 -10.75
CA SER A 121 -13.31 -21.24 -10.04
C SER A 121 -11.98 -20.78 -10.69
N GLU A 122 -12.03 -20.38 -11.96
CA GLU A 122 -10.87 -19.90 -12.71
C GLU A 122 -10.58 -18.42 -12.47
N GLN A 123 -11.46 -17.70 -11.80
CA GLN A 123 -11.30 -16.28 -11.54
C GLN A 123 -10.66 -16.01 -10.18
N THR A 124 -9.67 -15.14 -10.20
CA THR A 124 -9.00 -14.71 -8.98
C THR A 124 -9.73 -13.52 -8.38
N VAL A 125 -10.11 -13.65 -7.12
CA VAL A 125 -10.70 -12.57 -6.33
C VAL A 125 -9.67 -12.09 -5.30
N LEU A 126 -9.31 -10.82 -5.38
CA LEU A 126 -8.52 -10.15 -4.35
C LEU A 126 -9.47 -9.37 -3.44
N LYS A 127 -9.49 -9.73 -2.16
CA LYS A 127 -10.17 -8.93 -1.13
C LYS A 127 -9.21 -7.88 -0.62
N GLY A 128 -9.55 -6.63 -0.81
CA GLY A 128 -8.71 -5.49 -0.48
C GLY A 128 -8.31 -4.71 -1.72
N VAL A 129 -7.29 -3.89 -1.63
CA VAL A 129 -6.83 -3.08 -2.76
C VAL A 129 -5.96 -3.92 -3.66
N GLY A 130 -6.27 -3.93 -4.94
CA GLY A 130 -5.52 -4.68 -5.94
C GLY A 130 -5.39 -3.93 -7.24
N ILE A 131 -4.36 -4.26 -7.99
CA ILE A 131 -4.15 -3.82 -9.36
C ILE A 131 -3.68 -4.99 -10.21
N ILE A 132 -3.93 -4.88 -11.49
CA ILE A 132 -3.44 -5.83 -12.49
C ILE A 132 -2.58 -5.09 -13.49
N CYS A 133 -1.47 -5.69 -13.87
CA CYS A 133 -0.59 -5.15 -14.91
C CYS A 133 -1.35 -5.08 -16.25
N PRO A 134 -1.18 -4.01 -17.02
CA PRO A 134 -1.80 -3.88 -18.34
C PRO A 134 -1.16 -4.76 -19.43
N ASP A 135 -0.23 -5.65 -19.07
CA ASP A 135 0.26 -6.67 -20.02
C ASP A 135 -0.89 -7.62 -20.39
N LEU A 136 -1.23 -7.66 -21.67
CA LEU A 136 -2.41 -8.38 -22.14
C LEU A 136 -2.18 -9.90 -22.29
N ARG A 137 -0.95 -10.37 -22.21
CA ARG A 137 -0.60 -11.78 -22.38
C ARG A 137 -0.42 -12.49 -21.05
N THR A 138 0.31 -11.84 -20.15
CA THR A 138 0.59 -12.35 -18.80
C THR A 138 0.58 -11.18 -17.83
N ALA A 139 -0.58 -10.96 -17.24
CA ALA A 139 -0.79 -9.84 -16.33
C ALA A 139 -0.40 -10.22 -14.91
N ALA A 140 0.57 -9.53 -14.34
CA ALA A 140 0.89 -9.64 -12.92
C ALA A 140 -0.19 -8.99 -12.06
N MET A 141 -0.64 -9.70 -11.04
CA MET A 141 -1.63 -9.23 -10.07
C MET A 141 -0.91 -8.80 -8.80
N PHE A 142 -1.17 -7.57 -8.36
CA PHE A 142 -0.61 -7.02 -7.12
C PHE A 142 -1.70 -6.79 -6.10
N LYS A 143 -1.42 -7.18 -4.86
CA LYS A 143 -2.18 -6.76 -3.69
C LYS A 143 -1.46 -5.58 -3.05
N LEU A 144 -2.23 -4.52 -2.74
CA LEU A 144 -1.72 -3.34 -2.07
C LEU A 144 -2.26 -3.27 -0.64
N GLU A 145 -1.41 -2.84 0.28
CA GLU A 145 -1.79 -2.63 1.68
C GLU A 145 -0.95 -1.52 2.31
N ALA A 146 -1.57 -0.74 3.18
CA ALA A 146 -0.86 0.09 4.14
C ALA A 146 -0.40 -0.81 5.29
N PHE A 147 0.91 -0.86 5.57
CA PHE A 147 1.47 -1.85 6.50
C PHE A 147 2.28 -1.24 7.65
N ASP A 148 2.69 0.03 7.53
CA ASP A 148 3.43 0.76 8.53
C ASP A 148 3.18 2.26 8.41
N LEU A 149 3.68 3.06 9.34
CA LEU A 149 3.72 4.51 9.26
C LEU A 149 4.83 4.96 8.32
N ALA A 150 4.54 5.95 7.49
CA ALA A 150 5.55 6.55 6.61
C ALA A 150 6.50 7.41 7.46
N ASP A 151 7.80 7.21 7.26
CA ASP A 151 8.88 7.80 8.06
C ASP A 151 9.93 8.53 7.22
N ASP A 152 9.60 8.83 5.95
CA ASP A 152 10.47 9.51 5.00
C ASP A 152 9.73 10.64 4.27
N GLY A 153 10.47 11.58 3.68
CA GLY A 153 9.90 12.74 2.99
C GLY A 153 9.13 13.68 3.91
N ASP A 154 8.06 14.27 3.39
CA ASP A 154 7.26 15.27 4.10
C ASP A 154 6.52 14.73 5.34
N CYS A 155 6.44 13.40 5.48
CA CYS A 155 5.77 12.78 6.63
C CYS A 155 6.68 12.61 7.86
N VAL A 156 7.98 12.84 7.76
CA VAL A 156 8.94 12.69 8.87
C VAL A 156 8.51 13.46 10.11
N THR A 157 8.03 14.69 9.94
CA THR A 157 7.61 15.55 11.06
C THR A 157 6.41 14.96 11.80
N TYR A 158 5.42 14.43 11.09
CA TYR A 158 4.27 13.74 11.66
C TYR A 158 4.67 12.43 12.31
N PHE A 159 5.57 11.69 11.67
CA PHE A 159 6.12 10.45 12.22
C PHE A 159 6.84 10.70 13.56
N ARG A 160 7.68 11.75 13.65
CA ARG A 160 8.35 12.15 14.90
C ARG A 160 7.32 12.48 16.00
N ARG A 161 6.23 13.19 15.67
CA ARG A 161 5.13 13.45 16.60
C ARG A 161 4.46 12.18 17.10
N MET A 162 4.21 11.21 16.20
CA MET A 162 3.66 9.91 16.57
C MET A 162 4.59 9.14 17.53
N MET A 163 5.89 9.17 17.30
CA MET A 163 6.85 8.56 18.21
C MET A 163 6.88 9.26 19.58
N GLY A 164 6.75 10.58 19.61
CA GLY A 164 6.57 11.35 20.84
C GLY A 164 5.31 10.94 21.62
N ILE A 165 4.18 10.72 20.93
CA ILE A 165 2.96 10.21 21.55
C ILE A 165 3.19 8.81 22.15
N LEU A 166 3.82 7.90 21.40
CA LEU A 166 4.17 6.57 21.92
C LEU A 166 5.05 6.66 23.17
N SER A 167 6.03 7.56 23.19
CA SER A 167 6.90 7.78 24.36
C SER A 167 6.12 8.27 25.58
N LYS A 168 5.22 9.26 25.40
CA LYS A 168 4.39 9.75 26.52
C LYS A 168 3.46 8.66 27.05
N VAL A 169 2.80 7.91 26.16
CA VAL A 169 1.92 6.81 26.57
C VAL A 169 2.70 5.68 27.23
N SER A 170 3.92 5.36 26.78
CA SER A 170 4.75 4.32 27.41
C SER A 170 5.13 4.68 28.84
N LYS A 171 5.39 5.96 29.13
CA LYS A 171 5.70 6.49 30.46
C LYS A 171 4.45 6.57 31.36
N GLN A 172 3.26 6.73 30.77
CA GLN A 172 2.00 6.85 31.50
C GLN A 172 0.89 6.04 30.81
N GLN A 173 0.90 4.73 31.02
CA GLN A 173 -0.10 3.80 30.47
C GLN A 173 -1.51 4.13 31.03
N GLY A 174 -2.52 3.99 30.18
CA GLY A 174 -3.91 4.21 30.56
C GLY A 174 -4.30 5.69 30.73
N VAL A 175 -3.52 6.60 30.16
CA VAL A 175 -3.90 8.02 30.09
C VAL A 175 -5.11 8.21 29.18
N SER A 176 -6.07 9.06 29.62
CA SER A 176 -7.21 9.41 28.76
C SER A 176 -6.76 10.12 27.49
N VAL A 177 -7.32 9.73 26.34
CA VAL A 177 -7.00 10.34 25.05
C VAL A 177 -7.19 11.86 25.08
N ASP A 178 -8.24 12.35 25.73
CA ASP A 178 -8.52 13.79 25.84
C ASP A 178 -7.46 14.54 26.70
N LYS A 179 -6.74 13.82 27.56
CA LYS A 179 -5.68 14.37 28.41
C LYS A 179 -4.27 14.21 27.82
N LEU A 180 -4.11 13.52 26.68
CA LEU A 180 -2.79 13.31 26.08
C LEU A 180 -2.06 14.62 25.81
N LEU A 181 -2.75 15.64 25.32
CA LEU A 181 -2.15 16.94 25.01
C LEU A 181 -1.60 17.62 26.27
N SER A 182 -2.20 17.39 27.45
CA SER A 182 -1.73 17.97 28.73
C SER A 182 -0.41 17.36 29.24
N LEU A 183 0.06 16.28 28.62
CA LEU A 183 1.37 15.69 28.92
C LEU A 183 2.55 16.42 28.23
N TYR A 184 2.24 17.39 27.40
CA TYR A 184 3.22 18.15 26.63
C TYR A 184 3.41 19.54 27.24
N SER A 185 4.66 20.02 27.27
CA SER A 185 4.95 21.40 27.62
C SER A 185 4.52 22.35 26.49
N LYS A 186 4.47 23.64 26.78
CA LYS A 186 4.13 24.64 25.77
C LYS A 186 5.10 24.61 24.60
N GLU A 187 6.39 24.50 24.90
CA GLU A 187 7.46 24.41 23.88
C GLU A 187 7.27 23.13 23.02
N GLU A 188 6.99 21.99 23.62
CA GLU A 188 6.73 20.77 22.88
C GLU A 188 5.50 20.88 21.95
N ILE A 189 4.50 21.68 22.33
CA ILE A 189 3.30 21.90 21.52
C ILE A 189 3.58 22.86 20.37
N GLU A 190 4.22 24.01 20.63
CA GLU A 190 4.30 25.13 19.70
C GLU A 190 5.59 25.13 18.85
N ASP A 191 6.72 24.79 19.46
CA ASP A 191 8.06 24.99 18.82
C ASP A 191 8.48 23.81 17.93
N ILE A 192 7.84 22.66 18.04
CA ILE A 192 8.10 21.52 17.18
C ILE A 192 7.04 21.44 16.07
N TYR A 193 7.43 21.48 14.80
CA TYR A 193 6.51 21.35 13.69
C TYR A 193 6.09 19.87 13.46
N PRO A 194 4.82 19.59 13.14
CA PRO A 194 3.69 20.51 13.21
C PRO A 194 3.26 20.77 14.66
N SER A 195 2.71 21.95 14.91
CA SER A 195 2.17 22.28 16.24
C SER A 195 1.04 21.31 16.61
N LEU A 196 1.03 20.86 17.88
CA LEU A 196 0.00 19.93 18.34
C LEU A 196 -1.27 20.69 18.72
N SER A 197 -2.31 20.51 17.93
CA SER A 197 -3.68 20.87 18.30
C SER A 197 -4.44 19.64 18.80
N PRO A 198 -5.60 19.81 19.47
CA PRO A 198 -6.45 18.67 19.84
C PRO A 198 -6.84 17.81 18.62
N VAL A 199 -7.13 18.43 17.47
CA VAL A 199 -7.48 17.72 16.23
C VAL A 199 -6.28 16.95 15.70
N MET A 200 -5.10 17.55 15.69
CA MET A 200 -3.87 16.88 15.27
C MET A 200 -3.56 15.68 16.19
N MET A 201 -3.66 15.85 17.50
CA MET A 201 -3.46 14.78 18.46
C MET A 201 -4.40 13.61 18.20
N GLN A 202 -5.68 13.88 18.01
CA GLN A 202 -6.68 12.84 17.72
C GLN A 202 -6.35 12.09 16.42
N MET A 203 -5.97 12.80 15.35
CA MET A 203 -5.60 12.20 14.08
C MET A 203 -4.37 11.28 14.22
N LEU A 204 -3.32 11.72 14.91
CA LEU A 204 -2.11 10.93 15.10
C LEU A 204 -2.36 9.69 15.98
N VAL A 205 -3.16 9.81 17.03
CA VAL A 205 -3.59 8.67 17.87
C VAL A 205 -4.38 7.66 17.05
N GLU A 206 -5.27 8.12 16.17
CA GLU A 206 -6.01 7.23 15.28
C GLU A 206 -5.09 6.48 14.33
N GLU A 207 -4.10 7.15 13.71
CA GLU A 207 -3.13 6.49 12.82
C GLU A 207 -2.29 5.44 13.57
N LEU A 208 -1.86 5.75 14.80
CA LEU A 208 -1.15 4.80 15.66
C LEU A 208 -2.01 3.58 16.01
N THR A 209 -3.29 3.79 16.25
CA THR A 209 -4.26 2.73 16.55
C THR A 209 -4.51 1.84 15.35
N LEU A 210 -4.67 2.44 14.15
CA LEU A 210 -4.84 1.70 12.89
C LEU A 210 -3.66 0.78 12.59
N MET A 211 -2.45 1.19 12.96
CA MET A 211 -1.25 0.37 12.80
C MET A 211 -0.99 -0.57 13.99
N SER A 212 -1.90 -0.60 14.97
CA SER A 212 -1.79 -1.40 16.18
C SER A 212 -0.54 -1.09 17.02
N TYR A 213 -0.09 0.17 17.00
CA TYR A 213 0.96 0.66 17.90
C TYR A 213 0.39 1.15 19.23
N LEU A 214 -0.86 1.66 19.20
CA LEU A 214 -1.67 1.95 20.36
C LEU A 214 -2.94 1.10 20.37
N GLU A 215 -3.44 0.83 21.55
CA GLU A 215 -4.76 0.30 21.80
C GLU A 215 -5.54 1.29 22.65
N ILE A 216 -6.79 1.55 22.27
CA ILE A 216 -7.69 2.43 23.02
C ILE A 216 -8.76 1.55 23.70
N LYS A 217 -8.81 1.59 25.03
CA LYS A 217 -9.81 0.91 25.85
C LYS A 217 -10.44 1.91 26.82
N ASP A 218 -11.74 2.01 26.83
CA ASP A 218 -12.48 2.94 27.70
C ASP A 218 -11.93 4.38 27.62
N SER A 219 -11.68 4.87 26.40
CA SER A 219 -11.08 6.18 26.12
C SER A 219 -9.67 6.38 26.71
N LYS A 220 -8.98 5.32 27.08
CA LYS A 220 -7.62 5.33 27.60
C LYS A 220 -6.65 4.71 26.61
N ALA A 221 -5.47 5.32 26.45
CA ALA A 221 -4.43 4.89 25.52
C ALA A 221 -3.43 3.96 26.22
N TYR A 222 -3.11 2.86 25.55
CA TYR A 222 -2.11 1.87 25.96
C TYR A 222 -1.17 1.60 24.79
N ILE A 223 0.12 1.56 25.06
CA ILE A 223 1.09 1.14 24.05
C ILE A 223 1.06 -0.39 23.92
N THR A 224 1.11 -0.89 22.69
CA THR A 224 1.21 -2.33 22.40
C THR A 224 2.66 -2.77 22.37
N LYS A 225 2.92 -4.09 22.39
CA LYS A 225 4.28 -4.64 22.15
C LYS A 225 4.86 -4.14 20.83
N LYS A 226 4.04 -4.11 19.78
CA LYS A 226 4.45 -3.59 18.46
C LYS A 226 4.82 -2.10 18.55
N GLY A 227 4.10 -1.32 19.33
CA GLY A 227 4.38 0.09 19.58
C GLY A 227 5.69 0.29 20.35
N GLU A 228 5.94 -0.51 21.38
CA GLU A 228 7.20 -0.48 22.15
C GLU A 228 8.41 -0.82 21.27
N GLU A 229 8.30 -1.86 20.45
CA GLU A 229 9.34 -2.25 19.51
C GLU A 229 9.61 -1.14 18.48
N LYS A 230 8.54 -0.53 17.92
CA LYS A 230 8.67 0.59 16.97
C LYS A 230 9.36 1.79 17.61
N LEU A 231 8.95 2.17 18.83
CA LEU A 231 9.57 3.27 19.57
C LEU A 231 11.04 2.99 19.88
N LYS A 232 11.37 1.77 20.31
CA LYS A 232 12.75 1.36 20.60
C LYS A 232 13.64 1.49 19.38
N VAL A 233 13.20 0.97 18.22
CA VAL A 233 13.95 1.06 16.96
C VAL A 233 14.17 2.52 16.57
N PHE A 234 13.13 3.34 16.69
CA PHE A 234 13.21 4.76 16.38
C PHE A 234 14.22 5.49 17.28
N VAL A 235 14.12 5.31 18.60
CA VAL A 235 15.04 5.95 19.56
C VAL A 235 16.47 5.50 19.34
N GLN A 236 16.73 4.24 19.01
CA GLN A 236 18.07 3.72 18.72
C GLN A 236 18.69 4.34 17.45
N ALA A 237 17.86 4.63 16.44
CA ALA A 237 18.29 5.21 15.18
C ALA A 237 18.56 6.73 15.25
N LEU A 238 18.02 7.42 16.28
CA LEU A 238 18.19 8.87 16.41
C LEU A 238 19.57 9.26 16.97
N PRO A 239 20.18 10.34 16.46
CA PRO A 239 21.28 11.03 17.11
C PRO A 239 20.92 11.49 18.54
N THR A 240 21.90 11.63 19.42
CA THR A 240 21.67 12.03 20.82
C THR A 240 20.97 13.39 20.92
N GLU A 241 21.40 14.34 20.10
CA GLU A 241 20.83 15.69 20.04
C GLU A 241 19.34 15.68 19.69
N ASP A 242 18.94 14.83 18.72
CA ASP A 242 17.52 14.69 18.33
C ASP A 242 16.69 14.02 19.44
N ARG A 243 17.26 13.09 20.19
CA ARG A 243 16.56 12.47 21.34
C ARG A 243 16.27 13.48 22.43
N GLU A 244 17.24 14.33 22.74
CA GLU A 244 17.10 15.41 23.74
C GLU A 244 16.07 16.44 23.27
N ALA A 245 16.12 16.88 22.03
CA ALA A 245 15.18 17.83 21.44
C ALA A 245 13.74 17.31 21.43
N LEU A 246 13.55 16.01 21.18
CA LEU A 246 12.24 15.36 21.17
C LEU A 246 11.79 14.89 22.56
N LYS A 247 12.61 15.03 23.60
CA LYS A 247 12.35 14.58 24.99
C LYS A 247 11.94 13.10 25.08
N LEU A 248 12.58 12.24 24.26
CA LEU A 248 12.31 10.80 24.13
C LEU A 248 13.02 9.97 25.20
#